data_d784ba0e24cbb1c71a81380077ecff4a
#
_entry.id   d784ba0e24cbb1c71a81380077ecff4a
#
_cell.length_a   1.000
_cell.length_b   1.000
_cell.length_c   1.000
_cell.angle_alpha   90.00
_cell.angle_beta   90.00
_cell.angle_gamma   90.00
#
_symmetry.space_group_name_H-M   'P 1'
#
loop_
_entity.id
_entity.type
_entity.pdbx_description
1 polymer ?
#
loop_
_entity_poly.entity_id
_entity_poly.type
_entity_poly.pdbx_seq_one_letter_code
_entity_poly.pdbx_strand_id
1 'polypeptide(L)'
;AAACGGVLAVLGAGFAGADHITTLAEDRFYQDRIVASERSPWQRIVVTQGRNGHRLFLNGNLQFAQRDEYRYHEALVHPAMAAHGAPKKVAVLGGGDGLAVREVLKYPSVQSVTLVELDPAMTRLFAQQPALAQLNANALASPKVTIVNTDAFKWLEHDAGSYDVIVVDFPDPTNFAVGKLYTNSFYALLDQRLAAGGYAVVQTTSPLVARKSFWTV
;
A
#
# COMPACT_ATOMS: atom_id res chain seq x y z
N ALA A 1 30.68 39.70 -7.68
CA ALA A 1 30.64 38.56 -8.63
C ALA A 1 31.24 37.28 -8.04
N ALA A 2 32.45 37.31 -7.40
CA ALA A 2 33.10 36.10 -6.85
C ALA A 2 32.28 35.43 -5.71
N ALA A 3 31.70 36.22 -4.81
CA ALA A 3 30.86 35.70 -3.71
C ALA A 3 29.59 35.00 -4.21
N CYS A 4 28.91 35.52 -5.23
CA CYS A 4 27.74 34.91 -5.84
C CYS A 4 28.09 33.57 -6.53
N GLY A 5 29.28 33.51 -7.19
CA GLY A 5 29.77 32.28 -7.80
C GLY A 5 30.03 31.19 -6.77
N GLY A 6 30.62 31.53 -5.61
CA GLY A 6 30.84 30.61 -4.51
C GLY A 6 29.55 30.05 -3.91
N VAL A 7 28.53 30.91 -3.70
CA VAL A 7 27.22 30.47 -3.19
C VAL A 7 26.52 29.53 -4.18
N LEU A 8 26.54 29.86 -5.47
CA LEU A 8 25.95 29.00 -6.50
C LEU A 8 26.65 27.64 -6.60
N ALA A 9 27.99 27.60 -6.44
CA ALA A 9 28.73 26.35 -6.45
C ALA A 9 28.38 25.47 -5.21
N VAL A 10 28.25 26.07 -4.02
CA VAL A 10 27.85 25.36 -2.80
C VAL A 10 26.42 24.85 -2.90
N LEU A 11 25.49 25.67 -3.42
CA LEU A 11 24.11 25.23 -3.65
C LEU A 11 24.03 24.11 -4.70
N GLY A 12 24.79 24.23 -5.80
CA GLY A 12 24.86 23.18 -6.83
C GLY A 12 25.43 21.87 -6.30
N ALA A 13 26.49 21.92 -5.50
CA ALA A 13 27.06 20.75 -4.83
C ALA A 13 26.10 20.15 -3.79
N GLY A 14 25.39 21.01 -3.03
CA GLY A 14 24.34 20.59 -2.09
C GLY A 14 23.18 19.92 -2.79
N PHE A 15 22.74 20.42 -3.94
CA PHE A 15 21.69 19.81 -4.77
C PHE A 15 22.14 18.47 -5.36
N ALA A 16 23.37 18.38 -5.88
CA ALA A 16 23.94 17.15 -6.42
C ALA A 16 24.17 16.08 -5.33
N GLY A 17 24.41 16.50 -4.08
CA GLY A 17 24.59 15.62 -2.92
C GLY A 17 23.32 15.43 -2.08
N ALA A 18 22.18 16.00 -2.48
CA ALA A 18 20.97 16.02 -1.66
C ALA A 18 20.48 14.63 -1.26
N ASP A 19 20.54 13.66 -2.16
CA ASP A 19 20.14 12.28 -1.88
C ASP A 19 21.07 11.62 -0.84
N HIS A 20 22.38 11.92 -0.89
CA HIS A 20 23.34 11.40 0.07
C HIS A 20 23.13 12.00 1.47
N ILE A 21 22.89 13.31 1.53
CA ILE A 21 22.62 14.02 2.78
C ILE A 21 21.30 13.55 3.39
N THR A 22 20.27 13.36 2.56
CA THR A 22 18.97 12.84 2.99
C THR A 22 19.11 11.42 3.54
N THR A 23 19.85 10.54 2.86
CA THR A 23 20.08 9.16 3.32
C THR A 23 20.82 9.14 4.65
N LEU A 24 21.86 9.98 4.85
CA LEU A 24 22.57 10.08 6.11
C LEU A 24 21.71 10.63 7.26
N ALA A 25 20.77 11.53 6.96
CA ALA A 25 19.82 12.03 7.94
C ALA A 25 18.76 10.98 8.27
N GLU A 26 18.28 10.24 7.27
CA GLU A 26 17.32 9.16 7.42
C GLU A 26 17.91 7.99 8.22
N ASP A 27 19.18 7.61 8.02
CA ASP A 27 19.86 6.56 8.80
C ASP A 27 19.87 6.85 10.32
N ARG A 28 19.85 8.14 10.68
CA ARG A 28 19.73 8.56 12.09
C ARG A 28 18.28 8.61 12.59
N PHE A 29 17.31 8.74 11.69
CA PHE A 29 15.89 8.79 12.01
C PHE A 29 15.32 7.40 12.25
N TYR A 30 15.75 6.42 11.43
CA TYR A 30 15.31 5.03 11.59
C TYR A 30 16.26 4.28 12.54
N GLN A 31 15.69 3.61 13.54
CA GLN A 31 16.43 2.83 14.54
C GLN A 31 17.13 1.60 13.95
N ASP A 32 16.61 1.08 12.84
CA ASP A 32 17.10 -0.11 12.16
C ASP A 32 17.78 0.25 10.83
N ARG A 33 18.64 -0.64 10.34
CA ARG A 33 19.35 -0.46 9.08
C ARG A 33 18.38 -0.36 7.90
N ILE A 34 18.52 0.66 7.08
CA ILE A 34 17.81 0.80 5.81
C ILE A 34 18.33 -0.26 4.82
N VAL A 35 17.43 -1.09 4.27
CA VAL A 35 17.74 -2.12 3.27
C VAL A 35 17.19 -1.79 1.90
N ALA A 36 16.18 -0.92 1.82
CA ALA A 36 15.68 -0.35 0.58
C ALA A 36 15.17 1.06 0.84
N SER A 37 15.40 1.95 -0.11
CA SER A 37 14.98 3.35 -0.03
C SER A 37 14.73 3.85 -1.45
N GLU A 38 13.48 4.23 -1.73
CA GLU A 38 13.08 4.71 -3.05
C GLU A 38 12.15 5.93 -2.92
N ARG A 39 12.32 6.90 -3.80
CA ARG A 39 11.44 8.06 -3.91
C ARG A 39 10.66 7.96 -5.22
N SER A 40 9.36 7.90 -5.13
CA SER A 40 8.44 7.97 -6.25
C SER A 40 7.79 9.36 -6.35
N PRO A 41 7.03 9.65 -7.41
CA PRO A 41 6.19 10.86 -7.46
C PRO A 41 5.12 10.95 -6.38
N TRP A 42 4.76 9.82 -5.76
CA TRP A 42 3.67 9.73 -4.78
C TRP A 42 4.16 9.70 -3.34
N GLN A 43 5.32 9.07 -3.09
CA GLN A 43 5.77 8.83 -1.72
C GLN A 43 7.25 8.50 -1.62
N ARG A 44 7.79 8.66 -0.41
CA ARG A 44 9.08 8.13 0.00
C ARG A 44 8.86 6.75 0.62
N ILE A 45 9.43 5.72 0.02
CA ILE A 45 9.36 4.34 0.49
C ILE A 45 10.69 4.02 1.18
N VAL A 46 10.64 3.57 2.43
CA VAL A 46 11.82 3.13 3.18
C VAL A 46 11.53 1.79 3.82
N VAL A 47 12.38 0.81 3.57
CA VAL A 47 12.33 -0.49 4.24
C VAL A 47 13.55 -0.63 5.12
N THR A 48 13.33 -0.92 6.38
CA THR A 48 14.40 -1.20 7.33
C THR A 48 14.40 -2.66 7.76
N GLN A 49 15.55 -3.13 8.21
CA GLN A 49 15.71 -4.48 8.79
C GLN A 49 16.39 -4.37 10.15
N GLY A 50 15.67 -4.80 11.17
CA GLY A 50 16.13 -4.91 12.54
C GLY A 50 16.10 -6.36 13.06
N ARG A 51 16.26 -6.52 14.37
CA ARG A 51 16.23 -7.82 15.04
C ARG A 51 14.88 -8.55 14.88
N ASN A 52 13.80 -7.82 14.74
CA ASN A 52 12.42 -8.32 14.64
C ASN A 52 11.91 -8.38 13.19
N GLY A 53 12.81 -8.38 12.20
CA GLY A 53 12.45 -8.44 10.78
C GLY A 53 12.34 -7.06 10.13
N HIS A 54 11.65 -7.01 9.00
CA HIS A 54 11.50 -5.83 8.18
C HIS A 54 10.39 -4.91 8.71
N ARG A 55 10.57 -3.60 8.46
CA ARG A 55 9.55 -2.57 8.67
C ARG A 55 9.44 -1.72 7.41
N LEU A 56 8.21 -1.42 7.00
CA LEU A 56 7.92 -0.52 5.89
C LEU A 56 7.48 0.83 6.43
N PHE A 57 8.05 1.89 5.88
CA PHE A 57 7.66 3.26 6.14
C PHE A 57 7.31 3.96 4.83
N LEU A 58 6.18 4.66 4.82
CA LEU A 58 5.76 5.54 3.72
C LEU A 58 5.70 6.97 4.25
N ASN A 59 6.49 7.87 3.64
CA ASN A 59 6.65 9.27 4.08
C ASN A 59 6.98 9.38 5.58
N GLY A 60 7.82 8.47 6.10
CA GLY A 60 8.20 8.39 7.51
C GLY A 60 7.21 7.72 8.44
N ASN A 61 6.00 7.38 7.98
CA ASN A 61 4.98 6.71 8.78
C ASN A 61 5.11 5.18 8.63
N LEU A 62 5.16 4.47 9.76
CA LEU A 62 5.19 3.01 9.79
C LEU A 62 3.89 2.45 9.21
N GLN A 63 4.01 1.63 8.17
CA GLN A 63 2.89 0.92 7.56
C GLN A 63 2.74 -0.49 8.14
N PHE A 64 3.82 -1.24 8.19
CA PHE A 64 3.83 -2.52 8.86
C PHE A 64 5.19 -2.83 9.51
N ALA A 65 5.17 -3.74 10.47
CA ALA A 65 6.33 -4.45 10.98
C ALA A 65 6.11 -5.97 10.78
N GLN A 66 7.10 -6.65 10.21
CA GLN A 66 7.02 -8.09 9.89
C GLN A 66 6.58 -8.96 11.06
N ARG A 67 6.93 -8.53 12.29
CA ARG A 67 6.62 -9.25 13.51
C ARG A 67 5.12 -9.45 13.75
N ASP A 68 4.27 -8.49 13.36
CA ASP A 68 2.86 -8.45 13.73
C ASP A 68 1.91 -8.01 12.61
N GLU A 69 2.43 -7.82 11.37
CA GLU A 69 1.65 -7.40 10.20
C GLU A 69 0.49 -8.36 9.89
N TYR A 70 0.66 -9.65 10.21
CA TYR A 70 -0.35 -10.67 9.96
C TYR A 70 -1.68 -10.35 10.67
N ARG A 71 -1.62 -9.73 11.85
CA ARG A 71 -2.83 -9.35 12.61
C ARG A 71 -3.70 -8.38 11.83
N TYR A 72 -3.05 -7.42 11.15
CA TYR A 72 -3.74 -6.45 10.30
C TYR A 72 -4.30 -7.12 9.05
N HIS A 73 -3.45 -7.80 8.28
CA HIS A 73 -3.86 -8.34 6.98
C HIS A 73 -4.87 -9.49 7.11
N GLU A 74 -4.74 -10.33 8.13
CA GLU A 74 -5.74 -11.37 8.42
C GLU A 74 -7.08 -10.77 8.84
N ALA A 75 -7.07 -9.75 9.70
CA ALA A 75 -8.30 -9.06 10.12
C ALA A 75 -8.96 -8.29 8.97
N LEU A 76 -8.17 -7.73 8.06
CA LEU A 76 -8.68 -7.03 6.88
C LEU A 76 -9.32 -8.00 5.88
N VAL A 77 -8.67 -9.13 5.59
CA VAL A 77 -9.06 -10.00 4.47
C VAL A 77 -10.07 -11.07 4.88
N HIS A 78 -9.79 -11.81 5.94
CA HIS A 78 -10.54 -13.03 6.23
C HIS A 78 -12.02 -12.84 6.54
N PRO A 79 -12.50 -11.77 7.22
CA PRO A 79 -13.93 -11.62 7.50
C PRO A 79 -14.78 -11.58 6.24
N ALA A 80 -14.41 -10.77 5.24
CA ALA A 80 -15.17 -10.67 3.99
C ALA A 80 -15.07 -11.95 3.14
N MET A 81 -13.87 -12.55 3.06
CA MET A 81 -13.67 -13.80 2.34
C MET A 81 -14.47 -14.96 2.93
N ALA A 82 -14.50 -15.06 4.27
CA ALA A 82 -15.27 -16.09 4.98
C ALA A 82 -16.79 -15.85 4.88
N ALA A 83 -17.23 -14.60 4.97
CA ALA A 83 -18.65 -14.26 4.84
C ALA A 83 -19.21 -14.62 3.45
N HIS A 84 -18.42 -14.43 2.39
CA HIS A 84 -18.78 -14.85 1.03
C HIS A 84 -18.74 -16.39 0.88
N GLY A 85 -17.83 -17.06 1.54
CA GLY A 85 -17.68 -18.52 1.56
C GLY A 85 -16.85 -19.10 0.43
N ALA A 86 -17.06 -18.71 -0.83
CA ALA A 86 -16.33 -19.21 -1.99
C ALA A 86 -16.06 -18.12 -3.05
N PRO A 87 -15.37 -17.02 -2.71
CA PRO A 87 -15.09 -15.94 -3.66
C PRO A 87 -14.15 -16.42 -4.77
N LYS A 88 -14.42 -16.00 -6.00
CA LYS A 88 -13.64 -16.36 -7.21
C LYS A 88 -12.86 -15.18 -7.74
N LYS A 89 -13.47 -14.00 -7.80
CA LYS A 89 -12.86 -12.77 -8.31
C LYS A 89 -12.73 -11.76 -7.19
N VAL A 90 -11.52 -11.38 -6.88
CA VAL A 90 -11.22 -10.45 -5.79
C VAL A 90 -10.48 -9.24 -6.33
N ALA A 91 -10.88 -8.03 -5.91
CA ALA A 91 -10.10 -6.83 -6.10
C ALA A 91 -9.43 -6.42 -4.78
N VAL A 92 -8.19 -5.96 -4.85
CA VAL A 92 -7.46 -5.35 -3.75
C VAL A 92 -7.06 -3.94 -4.19
N LEU A 93 -7.57 -2.93 -3.50
CA LEU A 93 -7.33 -1.52 -3.80
C LEU A 93 -6.33 -0.97 -2.77
N GLY A 94 -5.14 -0.60 -3.21
CA GLY A 94 -3.97 -0.35 -2.35
C GLY A 94 -3.25 -1.65 -1.98
N GLY A 95 -2.39 -1.59 -0.96
CA GLY A 95 -1.67 -2.78 -0.51
C GLY A 95 -0.62 -3.29 -1.51
N GLY A 96 0.11 -2.37 -2.16
CA GLY A 96 1.12 -2.69 -3.17
C GLY A 96 2.31 -3.52 -2.67
N ASP A 97 2.39 -3.78 -1.37
CA ASP A 97 3.32 -4.73 -0.76
C ASP A 97 2.91 -6.20 -0.98
N GLY A 98 1.66 -6.44 -1.38
CA GLY A 98 1.13 -7.78 -1.67
C GLY A 98 0.76 -8.61 -0.46
N LEU A 99 0.78 -8.05 0.77
CA LEU A 99 0.46 -8.81 1.98
C LEU A 99 -1.03 -9.15 2.07
N ALA A 100 -1.91 -8.21 1.72
CA ALA A 100 -3.35 -8.50 1.58
C ALA A 100 -3.62 -9.53 0.46
N VAL A 101 -2.91 -9.43 -0.67
CA VAL A 101 -3.01 -10.40 -1.77
C VAL A 101 -2.57 -11.80 -1.31
N ARG A 102 -1.53 -11.90 -0.49
CA ARG A 102 -1.09 -13.16 0.14
C ARG A 102 -2.23 -13.82 0.90
N GLU A 103 -2.96 -13.05 1.70
CA GLU A 103 -4.08 -13.57 2.50
C GLU A 103 -5.25 -14.02 1.60
N VAL A 104 -5.57 -13.25 0.56
CA VAL A 104 -6.59 -13.62 -0.43
C VAL A 104 -6.27 -14.93 -1.13
N LEU A 105 -5.00 -15.15 -1.51
CA LEU A 105 -4.59 -16.37 -2.20
C LEU A 105 -4.59 -17.63 -1.33
N LYS A 106 -4.76 -17.53 -0.02
CA LYS A 106 -4.99 -18.68 0.86
C LYS A 106 -6.32 -19.39 0.60
N TYR A 107 -7.26 -18.72 -0.10
CA TYR A 107 -8.57 -19.30 -0.42
C TYR A 107 -8.52 -20.06 -1.75
N PRO A 108 -8.74 -21.40 -1.77
CA PRO A 108 -8.64 -22.19 -2.99
C PRO A 108 -9.67 -21.82 -4.06
N SER A 109 -10.81 -21.24 -3.65
CA SER A 109 -11.88 -20.79 -4.55
C SER A 109 -11.44 -19.63 -5.46
N VAL A 110 -10.45 -18.83 -5.04
CA VAL A 110 -10.00 -17.66 -5.77
C VAL A 110 -9.36 -18.05 -7.10
N GLN A 111 -9.93 -17.54 -8.17
CA GLN A 111 -9.48 -17.74 -9.55
C GLN A 111 -8.65 -16.57 -10.06
N SER A 112 -9.02 -15.34 -9.70
CA SER A 112 -8.31 -14.13 -10.10
C SER A 112 -8.33 -13.07 -9.01
N VAL A 113 -7.23 -12.33 -8.92
CA VAL A 113 -7.06 -11.16 -8.06
C VAL A 113 -6.59 -9.99 -8.93
N THR A 114 -7.30 -8.85 -8.84
CA THR A 114 -6.84 -7.59 -9.42
C THR A 114 -6.31 -6.71 -8.31
N LEU A 115 -5.00 -6.45 -8.30
CA LEU A 115 -4.36 -5.51 -7.39
C LEU A 115 -4.26 -4.15 -8.07
N VAL A 116 -4.91 -3.15 -7.50
CA VAL A 116 -4.86 -1.76 -7.99
C VAL A 116 -4.02 -0.93 -7.04
N GLU A 117 -2.83 -0.56 -7.47
CA GLU A 117 -1.87 0.21 -6.66
C GLU A 117 -1.43 1.47 -7.40
N LEU A 118 -1.48 2.60 -6.71
CA LEU A 118 -1.13 3.91 -7.29
C LEU A 118 0.35 3.98 -7.66
N ASP A 119 1.21 3.44 -6.79
CA ASP A 119 2.65 3.59 -6.90
C ASP A 119 3.33 2.32 -7.46
N PRO A 120 3.75 2.32 -8.75
CA PRO A 120 4.44 1.18 -9.33
C PRO A 120 5.79 0.87 -8.65
N ALA A 121 6.37 1.82 -7.90
CA ALA A 121 7.57 1.57 -7.12
C ALA A 121 7.32 0.56 -6.00
N MET A 122 6.14 0.62 -5.35
CA MET A 122 5.74 -0.35 -4.32
C MET A 122 5.64 -1.76 -4.88
N THR A 123 4.83 -1.95 -5.91
CA THR A 123 4.62 -3.28 -6.51
C THR A 123 5.92 -3.85 -7.06
N ARG A 124 6.76 -3.04 -7.72
CA ARG A 124 8.07 -3.45 -8.22
C ARG A 124 9.00 -3.88 -7.08
N LEU A 125 9.10 -3.07 -6.03
CA LEU A 125 9.98 -3.33 -4.89
C LEU A 125 9.64 -4.67 -4.22
N PHE A 126 8.35 -4.90 -3.94
CA PHE A 126 7.87 -6.10 -3.26
C PHE A 126 7.75 -7.35 -4.17
N ALA A 127 7.76 -7.17 -5.49
CA ALA A 127 7.84 -8.28 -6.42
C ALA A 127 9.28 -8.71 -6.73
N GLN A 128 10.24 -7.76 -6.75
CA GLN A 128 11.59 -8.03 -7.26
C GLN A 128 12.65 -8.25 -6.18
N GLN A 129 12.51 -7.66 -5.00
CA GLN A 129 13.45 -7.90 -3.91
C GLN A 129 13.15 -9.24 -3.21
N PRO A 130 14.07 -10.22 -3.23
CA PRO A 130 13.78 -11.58 -2.72
C PRO A 130 13.30 -11.61 -1.27
N ALA A 131 13.91 -10.81 -0.39
CA ALA A 131 13.52 -10.74 1.01
C ALA A 131 12.11 -10.18 1.21
N LEU A 132 11.69 -9.21 0.40
CA LEU A 132 10.36 -8.61 0.47
C LEU A 132 9.31 -9.48 -0.23
N ALA A 133 9.67 -10.10 -1.37
CA ALA A 133 8.81 -11.06 -2.04
C ALA A 133 8.49 -12.28 -1.16
N GLN A 134 9.43 -12.69 -0.30
CA GLN A 134 9.18 -13.75 0.70
C GLN A 134 8.15 -13.32 1.75
N LEU A 135 8.08 -12.04 2.13
CA LEU A 135 7.08 -11.56 3.09
C LEU A 135 5.65 -11.76 2.57
N ASN A 136 5.44 -11.48 1.29
CA ASN A 136 4.14 -11.70 0.65
C ASN A 136 4.00 -13.11 0.03
N ALA A 137 4.89 -14.05 0.35
CA ALA A 137 4.90 -15.42 -0.17
C ALA A 137 4.89 -15.48 -1.71
N ASN A 138 5.56 -14.53 -2.36
CA ASN A 138 5.58 -14.31 -3.82
C ASN A 138 4.19 -14.11 -4.42
N ALA A 139 3.25 -13.58 -3.66
CA ALA A 139 1.86 -13.38 -4.09
C ALA A 139 1.76 -12.52 -5.36
N LEU A 140 2.60 -11.48 -5.49
CA LEU A 140 2.62 -10.60 -6.65
C LEU A 140 3.09 -11.28 -7.95
N ALA A 141 3.78 -12.41 -7.84
CA ALA A 141 4.22 -13.22 -8.98
C ALA A 141 3.22 -14.35 -9.33
N SER A 142 2.14 -14.48 -8.60
CA SER A 142 1.13 -15.51 -8.85
C SER A 142 0.44 -15.31 -10.20
N PRO A 143 0.22 -16.38 -11.01
CA PRO A 143 -0.50 -16.30 -12.28
C PRO A 143 -1.98 -15.89 -12.11
N LYS A 144 -2.51 -15.94 -10.90
CA LYS A 144 -3.86 -15.47 -10.58
C LYS A 144 -3.93 -13.95 -10.37
N VAL A 145 -2.79 -13.25 -10.24
CA VAL A 145 -2.73 -11.83 -9.88
C VAL A 145 -2.44 -10.97 -11.10
N THR A 146 -3.30 -9.99 -11.31
CA THR A 146 -3.08 -8.91 -12.28
C THR A 146 -2.84 -7.62 -11.52
N ILE A 147 -1.67 -7.00 -11.73
CA ILE A 147 -1.31 -5.72 -11.12
C ILE A 147 -1.67 -4.59 -12.09
N VAL A 148 -2.43 -3.61 -11.61
CA VAL A 148 -2.82 -2.40 -12.34
C VAL A 148 -2.30 -1.20 -11.56
N ASN A 149 -1.27 -0.53 -12.08
CA ASN A 149 -0.73 0.66 -11.45
C ASN A 149 -1.48 1.90 -11.92
N THR A 150 -2.47 2.33 -11.14
CA THR A 150 -3.31 3.49 -11.39
C THR A 150 -4.02 3.98 -10.13
N ASP A 151 -4.63 5.15 -10.21
CA ASP A 151 -5.52 5.67 -9.17
C ASP A 151 -6.77 4.80 -9.05
N ALA A 152 -7.03 4.28 -7.83
CA ALA A 152 -8.14 3.38 -7.58
C ALA A 152 -9.52 4.00 -7.87
N PHE A 153 -9.69 5.32 -7.63
CA PHE A 153 -10.93 6.02 -7.96
C PHE A 153 -11.18 5.98 -9.47
N LYS A 154 -10.17 6.36 -10.27
CA LYS A 154 -10.26 6.31 -11.74
C LYS A 154 -10.46 4.89 -12.26
N TRP A 155 -9.80 3.93 -11.63
CA TRP A 155 -9.97 2.53 -12.01
C TRP A 155 -11.42 2.07 -11.81
N LEU A 156 -12.03 2.36 -10.65
CA LEU A 156 -13.43 2.04 -10.39
C LEU A 156 -14.40 2.72 -11.37
N GLU A 157 -14.09 3.93 -11.85
CA GLU A 157 -14.91 4.60 -12.87
C GLU A 157 -14.90 3.87 -14.22
N HIS A 158 -13.77 3.29 -14.61
CA HIS A 158 -13.57 2.75 -15.97
C HIS A 158 -13.61 1.22 -16.04
N ASP A 159 -13.39 0.52 -14.93
CA ASP A 159 -13.45 -0.94 -14.90
C ASP A 159 -14.90 -1.43 -15.06
N ALA A 160 -15.10 -2.38 -15.95
CA ALA A 160 -16.40 -3.02 -16.16
C ALA A 160 -16.53 -4.34 -15.38
N GLY A 161 -15.54 -4.70 -14.59
CA GLY A 161 -15.51 -5.93 -13.82
C GLY A 161 -16.53 -5.96 -12.67
N SER A 162 -16.83 -7.15 -12.22
CA SER A 162 -17.62 -7.41 -11.03
C SER A 162 -16.86 -8.38 -10.14
N TYR A 163 -16.80 -8.09 -8.83
CA TYR A 163 -15.96 -8.77 -7.86
C TYR A 163 -16.78 -9.35 -6.71
N ASP A 164 -16.45 -10.56 -6.32
CA ASP A 164 -17.09 -11.24 -5.18
C ASP A 164 -16.67 -10.60 -3.84
N VAL A 165 -15.40 -10.16 -3.78
CA VAL A 165 -14.87 -9.43 -2.63
C VAL A 165 -14.00 -8.28 -3.13
N ILE A 166 -14.15 -7.10 -2.50
CA ILE A 166 -13.27 -5.95 -2.70
C ILE A 166 -12.64 -5.60 -1.36
N VAL A 167 -11.31 -5.67 -1.30
CA VAL A 167 -10.50 -5.28 -0.14
C VAL A 167 -9.92 -3.88 -0.39
N VAL A 168 -10.22 -2.93 0.50
CA VAL A 168 -9.72 -1.57 0.43
C VAL A 168 -8.66 -1.37 1.51
N ASP A 169 -7.42 -1.28 1.08
CA ASP A 169 -6.22 -1.19 1.93
C ASP A 169 -5.48 0.13 1.68
N PHE A 170 -6.13 1.23 2.08
CA PHE A 170 -5.57 2.57 1.93
C PHE A 170 -5.07 3.12 3.26
N PRO A 171 -4.08 4.03 3.25
CA PRO A 171 -3.70 4.77 4.44
C PRO A 171 -4.86 5.65 4.94
N ASP A 172 -4.85 5.99 6.23
CA ASP A 172 -5.81 6.93 6.81
C ASP A 172 -5.86 8.27 6.04
N PRO A 173 -7.04 8.89 5.89
CA PRO A 173 -7.23 10.12 5.12
C PRO A 173 -6.61 11.34 5.78
N THR A 174 -5.28 11.46 5.72
CA THR A 174 -4.52 12.57 6.32
C THR A 174 -4.41 13.80 5.42
N ASN A 175 -4.79 13.68 4.16
CA ASN A 175 -4.77 14.76 3.17
C ASN A 175 -5.91 14.61 2.15
N PHE A 176 -6.13 15.66 1.35
CA PHE A 176 -7.21 15.69 0.37
C PHE A 176 -7.10 14.60 -0.70
N ALA A 177 -5.90 14.26 -1.13
CA ALA A 177 -5.68 13.25 -2.17
C ALA A 177 -6.12 11.84 -1.74
N VAL A 178 -5.91 11.50 -0.47
CA VAL A 178 -6.40 10.24 0.12
C VAL A 178 -7.87 10.38 0.54
N GLY A 179 -8.28 11.54 1.03
CA GLY A 179 -9.65 11.80 1.50
C GLY A 179 -10.73 11.53 0.44
N LYS A 180 -10.43 11.72 -0.86
CA LYS A 180 -11.38 11.39 -1.94
C LYS A 180 -11.77 9.91 -1.97
N LEU A 181 -10.91 9.02 -1.48
CA LEU A 181 -11.12 7.56 -1.43
C LEU A 181 -12.04 7.12 -0.28
N TYR A 182 -12.52 8.08 0.54
CA TYR A 182 -13.44 7.88 1.66
C TYR A 182 -14.73 8.70 1.49
N THR A 183 -15.12 8.97 0.25
CA THR A 183 -16.32 9.74 -0.09
C THR A 183 -17.48 8.85 -0.50
N ASN A 184 -18.70 9.37 -0.38
CA ASN A 184 -19.90 8.69 -0.88
C ASN A 184 -19.78 8.31 -2.36
N SER A 185 -19.13 9.16 -3.17
CA SER A 185 -18.89 8.88 -4.59
C SER A 185 -17.98 7.66 -4.78
N PHE A 186 -16.93 7.53 -3.96
CA PHE A 186 -16.05 6.37 -4.00
C PHE A 186 -16.80 5.09 -3.63
N TYR A 187 -17.58 5.12 -2.55
CA TYR A 187 -18.35 3.95 -2.12
C TYR A 187 -19.46 3.58 -3.10
N ALA A 188 -20.07 4.56 -3.76
CA ALA A 188 -21.05 4.28 -4.82
C ALA A 188 -20.42 3.57 -6.03
N LEU A 189 -19.20 3.96 -6.43
CA LEU A 189 -18.44 3.26 -7.48
C LEU A 189 -18.05 1.85 -7.04
N LEU A 190 -17.62 1.69 -5.79
CA LEU A 190 -17.26 0.39 -5.22
C LEU A 190 -18.45 -0.56 -5.20
N ASP A 191 -19.63 -0.09 -4.79
CA ASP A 191 -20.87 -0.87 -4.79
C ASP A 191 -21.25 -1.34 -6.20
N GLN A 192 -21.09 -0.49 -7.22
CA GLN A 192 -21.30 -0.87 -8.62
C GLN A 192 -20.35 -1.97 -9.13
N ARG A 193 -19.23 -2.19 -8.47
CA ARG A 193 -18.26 -3.23 -8.81
C ARG A 193 -18.41 -4.49 -7.98
N LEU A 194 -19.29 -4.49 -6.98
CA LEU A 194 -19.62 -5.70 -6.23
C LEU A 194 -20.56 -6.60 -7.03
N ALA A 195 -20.27 -7.88 -7.04
CA ALA A 195 -21.21 -8.90 -7.51
C ALA A 195 -22.42 -8.99 -6.59
N ALA A 196 -23.53 -9.52 -7.07
CA ALA A 196 -24.67 -9.80 -6.22
C ALA A 196 -24.28 -10.73 -5.06
N GLY A 197 -24.47 -10.27 -3.83
CA GLY A 197 -24.02 -10.96 -2.62
C GLY A 197 -22.54 -10.82 -2.32
N GLY A 198 -21.84 -9.92 -3.03
CA GLY A 198 -20.43 -9.60 -2.78
C GLY A 198 -20.23 -8.78 -1.51
N TYR A 199 -18.99 -8.75 -1.03
CA TYR A 199 -18.60 -8.04 0.19
C TYR A 199 -17.47 -7.06 -0.09
N ALA A 200 -17.56 -5.87 0.50
CA ALA A 200 -16.43 -4.96 0.59
C ALA A 200 -15.94 -4.90 2.04
N VAL A 201 -14.62 -4.83 2.20
CA VAL A 201 -13.97 -4.54 3.48
C VAL A 201 -13.07 -3.33 3.31
N VAL A 202 -13.12 -2.42 4.25
CA VAL A 202 -12.41 -1.15 4.20
C VAL A 202 -11.56 -1.01 5.46
N GLN A 203 -10.27 -0.75 5.26
CA GLN A 203 -9.40 -0.32 6.35
C GLN A 203 -9.89 1.02 6.87
N THR A 204 -10.01 1.13 8.17
CA THR A 204 -10.34 2.40 8.86
C THR A 204 -9.44 2.60 10.07
N THR A 205 -9.35 3.86 10.50
CA THR A 205 -8.62 4.20 11.72
C THR A 205 -9.20 3.50 12.96
N SER A 206 -8.40 3.39 14.01
CA SER A 206 -8.81 2.74 15.25
C SER A 206 -9.95 3.48 15.97
N PRO A 207 -11.04 2.80 16.41
CA PRO A 207 -12.09 3.40 17.19
C PRO A 207 -11.62 3.89 18.57
N LEU A 208 -10.47 3.41 19.06
CA LEU A 208 -9.87 3.84 20.31
C LEU A 208 -9.19 5.21 20.18
N VAL A 209 -8.63 5.51 19.03
CA VAL A 209 -7.84 6.73 18.79
C VAL A 209 -8.67 7.80 18.08
N ALA A 210 -9.42 7.42 17.07
CA ALA A 210 -10.19 8.34 16.21
C ALA A 210 -11.65 7.89 16.07
N ARG A 211 -12.36 7.82 17.20
CA ARG A 211 -13.71 7.28 17.30
C ARG A 211 -14.71 7.89 16.31
N LYS A 212 -14.67 9.22 16.12
CA LYS A 212 -15.56 9.88 15.17
C LYS A 212 -15.26 9.45 13.73
N SER A 213 -13.99 9.45 13.32
CA SER A 213 -13.58 9.04 11.98
C SER A 213 -13.94 7.60 11.69
N PHE A 214 -13.77 6.70 12.67
CA PHE A 214 -14.14 5.28 12.52
C PHE A 214 -15.63 5.09 12.19
N TRP A 215 -16.53 5.86 12.84
CA TRP A 215 -17.97 5.74 12.57
C TRP A 215 -18.46 6.56 11.37
N THR A 216 -17.57 7.29 10.69
CA THR A 216 -17.91 8.11 9.52
C THR A 216 -17.58 7.40 8.20
N VAL A 217 -16.68 6.45 8.25
CA VAL A 217 -16.32 5.57 7.14
C VAL A 217 -17.26 4.36 7.13
#